data_4354baceb786db12e44a1bbe0c2607af
#
_entry.id   4354baceb786db12e44a1bbe0c2607af
#
_cell.length_a   1.000
_cell.length_b   1.000
_cell.length_c   1.000
_cell.angle_alpha   90.00
_cell.angle_beta   90.00
_cell.angle_gamma   90.00
#
_symmetry.space_group_name_H-M   'P 1'
#
loop_
_entity.id
_entity.type
_entity.pdbx_description
1 polymer ?
#
loop_
_entity_poly.entity_id
_entity_poly.type
_entity_poly.pdbx_seq_one_letter_code
_entity_poly.pdbx_strand_id
1 'polypeptide(L)'
;MTNISGAVVLVTGANGGLGVEFVAQALERGATKVYAAARTPRSWDDERIVPLRLDVTDAASVAEAAKHAGDTTVVINNAGVGGPEPISSAEFDDIRSVMETNFFGALAVARDFAPVLARNGGGALVNVLSVASWIAGMGAYSASKAALWSATNSLRLELAPQKTQVVGLHLGYTDTPMTAGLTVPKEDPAVIVRNAYEGIEAGQLEILADGPSQQVKARLSASVEANYPQLGNPLNDLQ
;
A
#
# COMPACT_ATOMS: atom_id res chain seq x y z
N MET A 1 2.71 -4.92 19.68
CA MET A 1 2.42 -3.64 19.05
C MET A 1 3.74 -3.10 18.50
N THR A 2 3.75 -2.64 17.28
CA THR A 2 4.94 -2.06 16.65
C THR A 2 5.04 -0.59 17.03
N ASN A 3 6.18 -0.16 17.57
CA ASN A 3 6.46 1.24 17.88
C ASN A 3 7.30 1.83 16.74
N ILE A 4 6.96 3.01 16.26
CA ILE A 4 7.74 3.71 15.24
C ILE A 4 8.95 4.41 15.87
N SER A 5 8.85 4.84 17.12
CA SER A 5 9.99 5.37 17.85
C SER A 5 11.07 4.28 18.02
N GLY A 6 12.27 4.58 17.56
CA GLY A 6 13.40 3.65 17.52
C GLY A 6 13.42 2.70 16.32
N ALA A 7 12.37 2.68 15.47
CA ALA A 7 12.29 1.80 14.33
C ALA A 7 13.27 2.18 13.20
N VAL A 8 13.60 1.19 12.38
CA VAL A 8 14.19 1.36 11.04
C VAL A 8 13.09 1.07 10.01
N VAL A 9 12.70 2.08 9.26
CA VAL A 9 11.55 2.02 8.34
C VAL A 9 12.03 1.96 6.90
N LEU A 10 11.52 1.03 6.12
CA LEU A 10 11.64 1.01 4.65
C LEU A 10 10.34 1.51 4.03
N VAL A 11 10.43 2.48 3.13
CA VAL A 11 9.29 2.98 2.35
C VAL A 11 9.54 2.77 0.86
N THR A 12 8.74 1.94 0.18
CA THR A 12 8.82 1.82 -1.28
C THR A 12 8.03 2.94 -1.95
N GLY A 13 8.50 3.43 -3.10
CA GLY A 13 7.88 4.57 -3.78
C GLY A 13 8.00 5.88 -3.00
N ALA A 14 9.12 6.08 -2.30
CA ALA A 14 9.34 7.18 -1.37
C ALA A 14 9.45 8.58 -2.01
N ASN A 15 9.60 8.68 -3.33
CA ASN A 15 9.87 9.96 -4.00
C ASN A 15 8.67 10.90 -4.17
N GLY A 16 7.46 10.44 -3.91
CA GLY A 16 6.26 11.25 -4.14
C GLY A 16 5.00 10.72 -3.45
N GLY A 17 3.93 11.50 -3.53
CA GLY A 17 2.63 11.15 -2.97
C GLY A 17 2.71 10.78 -1.50
N LEU A 18 2.03 9.71 -1.10
CA LEU A 18 2.06 9.18 0.26
C LEU A 18 3.47 8.80 0.72
N GLY A 19 4.37 8.40 -0.20
CA GLY A 19 5.72 7.95 0.15
C GLY A 19 6.54 9.03 0.85
N VAL A 20 6.44 10.29 0.41
CA VAL A 20 7.10 11.44 1.06
C VAL A 20 6.59 11.64 2.48
N GLU A 21 5.29 11.57 2.66
CA GLU A 21 4.65 11.70 3.98
C GLU A 21 5.03 10.54 4.91
N PHE A 22 5.08 9.31 4.41
CA PHE A 22 5.55 8.18 5.20
C PHE A 22 6.98 8.37 5.69
N VAL A 23 7.88 8.91 4.85
CA VAL A 23 9.26 9.20 5.24
C VAL A 23 9.30 10.30 6.32
N ALA A 24 8.61 11.41 6.09
CA ALA A 24 8.62 12.55 7.02
C ALA A 24 8.05 12.17 8.39
N GLN A 25 6.84 11.61 8.40
CA GLN A 25 6.16 11.27 9.65
C GLN A 25 6.81 10.10 10.42
N ALA A 26 7.54 9.20 9.75
CA ALA A 26 8.36 8.21 10.44
C ALA A 26 9.43 8.88 11.31
N LEU A 27 10.13 9.86 10.76
CA LEU A 27 11.16 10.61 11.48
C LEU A 27 10.59 11.46 12.62
N GLU A 28 9.45 12.12 12.39
CA GLU A 28 8.72 12.89 13.41
C GLU A 28 8.29 12.00 14.59
N ARG A 29 7.94 10.74 14.33
CA ARG A 29 7.59 9.73 15.34
C ARG A 29 8.81 9.07 15.99
N GLY A 30 10.03 9.50 15.64
CA GLY A 30 11.26 9.05 16.28
C GLY A 30 11.87 7.80 15.66
N ALA A 31 11.56 7.47 14.40
CA ALA A 31 12.33 6.46 13.68
C ALA A 31 13.81 6.85 13.64
N THR A 32 14.67 5.89 13.88
CA THR A 32 16.14 6.13 13.91
C THR A 32 16.72 6.17 12.51
N LYS A 33 16.04 5.54 11.54
CA LYS A 33 16.46 5.49 10.14
C LYS A 33 15.25 5.25 9.23
N VAL A 34 15.29 5.86 8.05
CA VAL A 34 14.32 5.57 6.99
C VAL A 34 15.05 5.27 5.68
N TYR A 35 14.89 4.07 5.16
CA TYR A 35 15.28 3.73 3.80
C TYR A 35 14.21 4.26 2.83
N ALA A 36 14.52 5.37 2.16
CA ALA A 36 13.65 5.98 1.17
C ALA A 36 13.87 5.31 -0.20
N ALA A 37 13.10 4.26 -0.48
CA ALA A 37 13.32 3.39 -1.62
C ALA A 37 12.55 3.85 -2.86
N ALA A 38 13.26 3.94 -4.00
CA ALA A 38 12.70 4.28 -5.31
C ALA A 38 13.56 3.72 -6.44
N ARG A 39 13.02 3.61 -7.66
CA ARG A 39 13.79 3.22 -8.87
C ARG A 39 14.96 4.17 -9.12
N THR A 40 14.73 5.45 -8.93
CA THR A 40 15.75 6.51 -9.01
C THR A 40 15.66 7.34 -7.73
N PRO A 41 16.39 6.97 -6.66
CA PRO A 41 16.34 7.67 -5.40
C PRO A 41 16.79 9.12 -5.55
N ARG A 42 16.13 10.01 -4.81
CA ARG A 42 16.56 11.41 -4.68
C ARG A 42 17.43 11.60 -3.44
N SER A 43 18.14 12.71 -3.37
CA SER A 43 18.79 13.18 -2.12
C SER A 43 17.74 13.70 -1.14
N TRP A 44 18.09 13.64 0.15
CA TRP A 44 17.30 14.15 1.26
C TRP A 44 18.21 14.93 2.21
N ASP A 45 17.67 15.93 2.87
CA ASP A 45 18.47 16.82 3.74
C ASP A 45 18.69 16.26 5.15
N ASP A 46 17.95 15.23 5.57
CA ASP A 46 18.08 14.58 6.88
C ASP A 46 18.96 13.32 6.75
N GLU A 47 20.06 13.26 7.51
CA GLU A 47 21.03 12.16 7.49
C GLU A 47 20.45 10.80 7.94
N ARG A 48 19.31 10.80 8.63
CA ARG A 48 18.60 9.59 9.00
C ARG A 48 17.87 8.96 7.82
N ILE A 49 17.70 9.68 6.70
CA ILE A 49 17.10 9.15 5.47
C ILE A 49 18.21 8.61 4.59
N VAL A 50 18.14 7.32 4.31
CA VAL A 50 19.07 6.62 3.42
C VAL A 50 18.36 6.37 2.08
N PRO A 51 18.77 7.08 1.01
CA PRO A 51 18.26 6.81 -0.32
C PRO A 51 18.61 5.37 -0.73
N LEU A 52 17.61 4.59 -1.18
CA LEU A 52 17.81 3.21 -1.57
C LEU A 52 17.25 2.96 -2.97
N ARG A 53 18.09 2.41 -3.86
CA ARG A 53 17.61 1.98 -5.17
C ARG A 53 16.80 0.70 -5.02
N LEU A 54 15.55 0.76 -5.45
CA LEU A 54 14.65 -0.40 -5.43
C LEU A 54 13.62 -0.26 -6.56
N ASP A 55 13.69 -1.19 -7.50
CA ASP A 55 12.62 -1.46 -8.45
C ASP A 55 11.85 -2.69 -7.96
N VAL A 56 10.60 -2.52 -7.58
CA VAL A 56 9.77 -3.59 -7.04
C VAL A 56 9.43 -4.66 -8.09
N THR A 57 9.56 -4.34 -9.38
CA THR A 57 9.32 -5.27 -10.51
C THR A 57 10.56 -6.08 -10.89
N ASP A 58 11.71 -5.81 -10.26
CA ASP A 58 12.97 -6.53 -10.47
C ASP A 58 13.34 -7.32 -9.21
N ALA A 59 13.21 -8.63 -9.27
CA ALA A 59 13.50 -9.52 -8.14
C ALA A 59 14.95 -9.39 -7.63
N ALA A 60 15.91 -9.13 -8.51
CA ALA A 60 17.31 -8.95 -8.11
C ALA A 60 17.48 -7.62 -7.34
N SER A 61 16.79 -6.56 -7.78
CA SER A 61 16.76 -5.27 -7.09
C SER A 61 16.14 -5.39 -5.69
N VAL A 62 15.06 -6.16 -5.55
CA VAL A 62 14.40 -6.39 -4.24
C VAL A 62 15.33 -7.17 -3.31
N ALA A 63 15.95 -8.26 -3.80
CA ALA A 63 16.87 -9.07 -3.00
C ALA A 63 18.10 -8.28 -2.53
N GLU A 64 18.66 -7.42 -3.37
CA GLU A 64 19.79 -6.57 -3.01
C GLU A 64 19.39 -5.49 -1.99
N ALA A 65 18.21 -4.89 -2.14
CA ALA A 65 17.67 -3.96 -1.17
C ALA A 65 17.46 -4.62 0.21
N ALA A 66 16.97 -5.86 0.26
CA ALA A 66 16.78 -6.60 1.51
C ALA A 66 18.10 -6.95 2.21
N LYS A 67 19.18 -7.14 1.46
CA LYS A 67 20.53 -7.32 2.03
C LYS A 67 21.04 -5.99 2.59
N HIS A 68 20.91 -4.91 1.84
CA HIS A 68 21.40 -3.58 2.24
C HIS A 68 20.65 -3.04 3.45
N ALA A 69 19.33 -3.18 3.47
CA ALA A 69 18.43 -2.72 4.53
C ALA A 69 18.13 -3.84 5.55
N GLY A 70 19.14 -4.62 5.93
CA GLY A 70 19.02 -5.81 6.78
C GLY A 70 18.64 -5.53 8.25
N ASP A 71 18.63 -4.27 8.66
CA ASP A 71 18.21 -3.81 9.99
C ASP A 71 16.74 -3.28 10.02
N THR A 72 16.01 -3.39 8.92
CA THR A 72 14.61 -2.93 8.82
C THR A 72 13.70 -3.64 9.81
N THR A 73 12.88 -2.87 10.52
CA THR A 73 11.85 -3.36 11.46
C THR A 73 10.44 -3.01 11.03
N VAL A 74 10.26 -2.04 10.09
CA VAL A 74 8.96 -1.68 9.51
C VAL A 74 9.10 -1.54 8.00
N VAL A 75 8.25 -2.23 7.25
CA VAL A 75 8.20 -2.16 5.79
C VAL A 75 6.87 -1.53 5.36
N ILE A 76 6.93 -0.46 4.59
CA ILE A 76 5.77 0.18 3.96
C ILE A 76 5.81 -0.10 2.45
N ASN A 77 5.00 -1.06 2.01
CA ASN A 77 4.74 -1.34 0.60
C ASN A 77 3.79 -0.27 0.04
N ASN A 78 4.36 0.88 -0.35
CA ASN A 78 3.61 2.01 -0.88
C ASN A 78 3.74 2.15 -2.42
N ALA A 79 4.79 1.61 -3.04
CA ALA A 79 4.96 1.68 -4.48
C ALA A 79 3.73 1.15 -5.23
N GLY A 80 3.23 1.92 -6.18
CA GLY A 80 2.06 1.55 -6.97
C GLY A 80 1.85 2.49 -8.15
N VAL A 81 1.09 2.00 -9.11
CA VAL A 81 0.70 2.74 -10.32
C VAL A 81 -0.81 2.64 -10.53
N GLY A 82 -1.40 3.66 -11.18
CA GLY A 82 -2.75 3.57 -11.73
C GLY A 82 -2.81 2.56 -12.88
N GLY A 83 -3.98 2.38 -13.44
CA GLY A 83 -4.16 1.43 -14.53
C GLY A 83 -5.15 1.93 -15.57
N PRO A 84 -5.17 1.28 -16.74
CA PRO A 84 -6.10 1.62 -17.80
C PRO A 84 -7.54 1.24 -17.43
N GLU A 85 -8.47 2.02 -17.93
CA GLU A 85 -9.91 1.79 -17.89
C GLU A 85 -10.49 2.00 -19.29
N PRO A 86 -11.53 1.24 -19.67
CA PRO A 86 -12.11 0.10 -18.97
C PRO A 86 -11.27 -1.18 -19.16
N ILE A 87 -11.34 -2.10 -18.20
CA ILE A 87 -10.58 -3.36 -18.23
C ILE A 87 -10.98 -4.27 -19.42
N SER A 88 -12.20 -4.14 -19.90
CA SER A 88 -12.74 -4.94 -21.01
C SER A 88 -12.10 -4.64 -22.38
N SER A 89 -11.42 -3.51 -22.52
CA SER A 89 -10.78 -3.07 -23.77
C SER A 89 -9.32 -2.65 -23.58
N ALA A 90 -8.79 -2.74 -22.37
CA ALA A 90 -7.39 -2.43 -22.11
C ALA A 90 -6.46 -3.49 -22.72
N GLU A 91 -5.29 -3.07 -23.17
CA GLU A 91 -4.25 -3.99 -23.63
C GLU A 91 -3.75 -4.88 -22.47
N PHE A 92 -3.55 -6.15 -22.76
CA PHE A 92 -3.12 -7.11 -21.73
C PHE A 92 -1.77 -6.76 -21.10
N ASP A 93 -0.87 -6.14 -21.87
CA ASP A 93 0.43 -5.74 -21.36
C ASP A 93 0.33 -4.59 -20.37
N ASP A 94 -0.61 -3.67 -20.55
CA ASP A 94 -0.91 -2.63 -19.57
C ASP A 94 -1.49 -3.23 -18.27
N ILE A 95 -2.43 -4.17 -18.39
CA ILE A 95 -2.99 -4.90 -17.25
C ILE A 95 -1.87 -5.63 -16.49
N ARG A 96 -0.98 -6.35 -17.20
CA ARG A 96 0.15 -7.05 -16.62
C ARG A 96 1.10 -6.09 -15.89
N SER A 97 1.41 -4.95 -16.50
CA SER A 97 2.29 -3.93 -15.89
C SER A 97 1.76 -3.41 -14.56
N VAL A 98 0.44 -3.20 -14.45
CA VAL A 98 -0.21 -2.82 -13.19
C VAL A 98 -0.09 -3.94 -12.16
N MET A 99 -0.35 -5.19 -12.55
CA MET A 99 -0.23 -6.36 -11.68
C MET A 99 1.23 -6.57 -11.23
N GLU A 100 2.21 -6.41 -12.12
CA GLU A 100 3.63 -6.52 -11.80
C GLU A 100 4.04 -5.53 -10.71
N THR A 101 3.61 -4.26 -10.81
CA THR A 101 3.97 -3.25 -9.82
C THR A 101 3.17 -3.42 -8.52
N ASN A 102 1.84 -3.46 -8.62
CA ASN A 102 0.96 -3.31 -7.46
C ASN A 102 0.79 -4.60 -6.65
N PHE A 103 0.90 -5.75 -7.28
CA PHE A 103 0.71 -7.05 -6.66
C PHE A 103 2.02 -7.83 -6.54
N PHE A 104 2.63 -8.22 -7.65
CA PHE A 104 3.84 -9.03 -7.63
C PHE A 104 5.02 -8.30 -6.99
N GLY A 105 5.18 -7.01 -7.25
CA GLY A 105 6.22 -6.18 -6.65
C GLY A 105 6.06 -6.05 -5.13
N ALA A 106 4.85 -5.76 -4.65
CA ALA A 106 4.58 -5.72 -3.21
C ALA A 106 4.80 -7.09 -2.55
N LEU A 107 4.44 -8.18 -3.26
CA LEU A 107 4.64 -9.54 -2.76
C LEU A 107 6.13 -9.93 -2.74
N ALA A 108 6.92 -9.52 -3.74
CA ALA A 108 8.37 -9.74 -3.77
C ALA A 108 9.05 -9.04 -2.57
N VAL A 109 8.70 -7.78 -2.32
CA VAL A 109 9.20 -7.04 -1.14
C VAL A 109 8.79 -7.74 0.15
N ALA A 110 7.52 -8.16 0.28
CA ALA A 110 7.05 -8.88 1.47
C ALA A 110 7.85 -10.16 1.72
N ARG A 111 8.11 -10.97 0.66
CA ARG A 111 8.86 -12.22 0.76
C ARG A 111 10.31 -12.02 1.18
N ASP A 112 11.01 -11.06 0.57
CA ASP A 112 12.43 -10.86 0.82
C ASP A 112 12.68 -10.13 2.15
N PHE A 113 11.74 -9.29 2.60
CA PHE A 113 11.84 -8.62 3.89
C PHE A 113 11.22 -9.41 5.06
N ALA A 114 10.38 -10.41 4.85
CA ALA A 114 9.86 -11.25 5.94
C ALA A 114 10.98 -11.90 6.78
N PRO A 115 12.05 -12.49 6.19
CA PRO A 115 13.19 -12.98 6.97
C PRO A 115 13.98 -11.86 7.66
N VAL A 116 14.03 -10.65 7.08
CA VAL A 116 14.68 -9.48 7.70
C VAL A 116 13.93 -9.10 8.97
N LEU A 117 12.61 -8.93 8.87
CA LEU A 117 11.75 -8.63 10.02
C LEU A 117 11.88 -9.70 11.11
N ALA A 118 11.87 -10.99 10.73
CA ALA A 118 12.02 -12.09 11.68
C ALA A 118 13.33 -12.01 12.47
N ARG A 119 14.46 -11.76 11.79
CA ARG A 119 15.79 -11.63 12.44
C ARG A 119 15.86 -10.42 13.39
N ASN A 120 15.09 -9.37 13.11
CA ASN A 120 15.03 -8.16 13.93
C ASN A 120 13.93 -8.23 15.03
N GLY A 121 13.38 -9.42 15.28
CA GLY A 121 12.43 -9.66 16.38
C GLY A 121 10.95 -9.45 16.01
N GLY A 122 10.63 -9.33 14.73
CA GLY A 122 9.31 -9.05 14.19
C GLY A 122 9.20 -7.61 13.68
N GLY A 123 8.10 -6.91 13.99
CA GLY A 123 7.86 -5.55 13.53
C GLY A 123 6.59 -5.44 12.68
N ALA A 124 6.58 -4.60 11.65
CA ALA A 124 5.39 -4.45 10.80
C ALA A 124 5.70 -4.56 9.29
N LEU A 125 4.76 -5.15 8.57
CA LEU A 125 4.65 -5.12 7.11
C LEU A 125 3.31 -4.47 6.74
N VAL A 126 3.35 -3.31 6.11
CA VAL A 126 2.17 -2.53 5.72
C VAL A 126 2.01 -2.57 4.21
N ASN A 127 0.88 -3.04 3.74
CA ASN A 127 0.50 -2.95 2.32
C ASN A 127 -0.47 -1.79 2.14
N VAL A 128 -0.07 -0.79 1.33
CA VAL A 128 -0.95 0.32 0.94
C VAL A 128 -1.93 -0.19 -0.10
N LEU A 129 -3.14 -0.42 0.35
CA LEU A 129 -4.28 -0.90 -0.42
C LEU A 129 -5.10 0.29 -0.97
N SER A 130 -6.42 0.11 -1.08
CA SER A 130 -7.37 1.15 -1.49
C SER A 130 -8.80 0.66 -1.23
N VAL A 131 -9.78 1.55 -1.25
CA VAL A 131 -11.19 1.18 -1.42
C VAL A 131 -11.40 0.34 -2.68
N ALA A 132 -10.58 0.55 -3.70
CA ALA A 132 -10.56 -0.24 -4.93
C ALA A 132 -10.24 -1.73 -4.71
N SER A 133 -9.75 -2.12 -3.53
CA SER A 133 -9.63 -3.53 -3.15
C SER A 133 -10.98 -4.23 -3.01
N TRP A 134 -12.05 -3.46 -2.86
CA TRP A 134 -13.39 -3.93 -2.54
C TRP A 134 -14.45 -3.52 -3.54
N ILE A 135 -14.22 -2.42 -4.25
CA ILE A 135 -15.15 -1.90 -5.26
C ILE A 135 -14.50 -1.87 -6.64
N ALA A 136 -15.35 -2.05 -7.65
CA ALA A 136 -14.96 -1.90 -9.06
C ALA A 136 -14.96 -0.43 -9.49
N GLY A 137 -14.51 -0.16 -10.71
CA GLY A 137 -14.57 1.16 -11.35
C GLY A 137 -13.21 1.76 -11.66
N MET A 138 -12.11 1.06 -11.31
CA MET A 138 -10.73 1.52 -11.61
C MET A 138 -9.94 0.45 -12.38
N GLY A 139 -10.63 -0.35 -13.21
CA GLY A 139 -10.04 -1.30 -14.13
C GLY A 139 -9.02 -2.27 -13.52
N ALA A 140 -7.85 -2.37 -14.12
CA ALA A 140 -6.76 -3.23 -13.68
C ALA A 140 -6.23 -2.84 -12.29
N TYR A 141 -6.33 -1.56 -11.92
CA TYR A 141 -5.95 -1.09 -10.58
C TYR A 141 -6.77 -1.77 -9.48
N SER A 142 -8.12 -1.79 -9.64
CA SER A 142 -9.01 -2.47 -8.67
C SER A 142 -8.66 -3.95 -8.54
N ALA A 143 -8.45 -4.65 -9.66
CA ALA A 143 -8.05 -6.06 -9.65
C ALA A 143 -6.74 -6.29 -8.91
N SER A 144 -5.73 -5.43 -9.12
CA SER A 144 -4.43 -5.52 -8.46
C SER A 144 -4.52 -5.29 -6.94
N LYS A 145 -5.34 -4.32 -6.51
CA LYS A 145 -5.53 -4.03 -5.09
C LYS A 145 -6.37 -5.09 -4.38
N ALA A 146 -7.34 -5.70 -5.07
CA ALA A 146 -8.08 -6.86 -4.57
C ALA A 146 -7.17 -8.09 -4.38
N ALA A 147 -6.30 -8.37 -5.35
CA ALA A 147 -5.30 -9.43 -5.24
C ALA A 147 -4.35 -9.19 -4.05
N LEU A 148 -3.83 -7.98 -3.90
CA LEU A 148 -2.94 -7.63 -2.79
C LEU A 148 -3.66 -7.70 -1.44
N TRP A 149 -4.93 -7.31 -1.34
CA TRP A 149 -5.72 -7.46 -0.12
C TRP A 149 -5.85 -8.94 0.29
N SER A 150 -6.16 -9.82 -0.66
CA SER A 150 -6.22 -11.27 -0.39
C SER A 150 -4.87 -11.82 0.07
N ALA A 151 -3.77 -11.45 -0.60
CA ALA A 151 -2.42 -11.83 -0.20
C ALA A 151 -2.03 -11.27 1.18
N THR A 152 -2.47 -10.04 1.51
CA THR A 152 -2.25 -9.44 2.83
C THR A 152 -2.86 -10.29 3.95
N ASN A 153 -4.06 -10.85 3.72
CA ASN A 153 -4.70 -11.74 4.67
C ASN A 153 -3.93 -13.06 4.87
N SER A 154 -3.38 -13.63 3.78
CA SER A 154 -2.52 -14.82 3.85
C SER A 154 -1.25 -14.54 4.63
N LEU A 155 -0.56 -13.44 4.30
CA LEU A 155 0.67 -13.00 4.98
C LEU A 155 0.46 -12.75 6.48
N ARG A 156 -0.73 -12.29 6.93
CA ARG A 156 -1.05 -12.16 8.36
C ARG A 156 -0.93 -13.49 9.09
N LEU A 157 -1.44 -14.55 8.50
CA LEU A 157 -1.41 -15.90 9.09
C LEU A 157 0.01 -16.48 9.05
N GLU A 158 0.70 -16.31 7.93
CA GLU A 158 2.03 -16.86 7.70
C GLU A 158 3.10 -16.20 8.58
N LEU A 159 3.01 -14.87 8.78
CA LEU A 159 4.03 -14.11 9.50
C LEU A 159 3.71 -13.88 10.99
N ALA A 160 2.54 -14.28 11.46
CA ALA A 160 2.17 -14.18 12.87
C ALA A 160 3.15 -14.94 13.81
N PRO A 161 3.62 -16.17 13.49
CA PRO A 161 4.55 -16.89 14.36
C PRO A 161 5.88 -16.16 14.58
N GLN A 162 6.34 -15.34 13.61
CA GLN A 162 7.56 -14.54 13.72
C GLN A 162 7.31 -13.15 14.34
N LYS A 163 6.10 -12.89 14.86
CA LYS A 163 5.69 -11.61 15.47
C LYS A 163 5.70 -10.42 14.53
N THR A 164 5.48 -10.64 13.23
CA THR A 164 5.32 -9.56 12.26
C THR A 164 3.85 -9.18 12.16
N GLN A 165 3.54 -7.93 12.48
CA GLN A 165 2.21 -7.32 12.30
C GLN A 165 2.01 -7.01 10.82
N VAL A 166 1.14 -7.74 10.13
CA VAL A 166 0.82 -7.45 8.73
C VAL A 166 -0.44 -6.61 8.65
N VAL A 167 -0.32 -5.41 8.08
CA VAL A 167 -1.34 -4.37 8.06
C VAL A 167 -1.81 -4.11 6.64
N GLY A 168 -3.11 -4.09 6.43
CA GLY A 168 -3.74 -3.55 5.22
C GLY A 168 -4.22 -2.12 5.47
N LEU A 169 -3.66 -1.15 4.75
CA LEU A 169 -4.07 0.25 4.81
C LEU A 169 -5.01 0.57 3.66
N HIS A 170 -6.27 0.88 3.95
CA HIS A 170 -7.28 1.25 2.96
C HIS A 170 -7.57 2.74 2.99
N LEU A 171 -7.66 3.34 1.81
CA LEU A 171 -7.90 4.75 1.60
C LEU A 171 -8.68 4.98 0.30
N GLY A 172 -9.39 6.10 0.23
CA GLY A 172 -10.05 6.61 -0.97
C GLY A 172 -9.11 7.47 -1.82
N TYR A 173 -9.68 8.48 -2.49
CA TYR A 173 -8.88 9.44 -3.25
C TYR A 173 -8.09 10.34 -2.31
N THR A 174 -6.78 10.38 -2.53
CA THR A 174 -5.83 11.19 -1.77
C THR A 174 -5.15 12.16 -2.72
N ASP A 175 -4.87 13.39 -2.30
CA ASP A 175 -4.25 14.42 -3.13
C ASP A 175 -2.77 14.12 -3.37
N THR A 176 -2.52 13.43 -4.47
CA THR A 176 -1.20 12.94 -4.89
C THR A 176 -1.05 13.10 -6.40
N PRO A 177 0.17 13.02 -6.96
CA PRO A 177 0.36 13.04 -8.40
C PRO A 177 -0.48 12.00 -9.16
N MET A 178 -0.76 10.84 -8.55
CA MET A 178 -1.58 9.80 -9.18
C MET A 178 -3.03 10.26 -9.43
N THR A 179 -3.56 11.14 -8.61
CA THR A 179 -4.95 11.64 -8.67
C THR A 179 -5.05 13.09 -9.15
N ALA A 180 -3.94 13.71 -9.59
CA ALA A 180 -3.88 15.14 -9.94
C ALA A 180 -4.89 15.53 -11.03
N GLY A 181 -5.20 14.62 -11.98
CA GLY A 181 -6.17 14.86 -13.05
C GLY A 181 -7.64 14.68 -12.66
N LEU A 182 -7.94 14.26 -11.43
CA LEU A 182 -9.31 14.00 -10.98
C LEU A 182 -9.90 15.21 -10.25
N THR A 183 -11.14 15.57 -10.59
CA THR A 183 -11.93 16.66 -9.96
C THR A 183 -12.90 16.10 -8.92
N VAL A 184 -12.42 15.26 -8.02
CA VAL A 184 -13.20 14.65 -6.93
C VAL A 184 -12.65 15.13 -5.59
N PRO A 185 -13.45 15.09 -4.50
CA PRO A 185 -12.91 15.32 -3.16
C PRO A 185 -11.76 14.35 -2.85
N LYS A 186 -10.68 14.86 -2.31
CA LYS A 186 -9.48 14.11 -1.98
C LYS A 186 -9.09 14.40 -0.53
N GLU A 187 -8.57 13.37 0.13
CA GLU A 187 -8.02 13.53 1.48
C GLU A 187 -6.56 14.03 1.39
N ASP A 188 -6.13 14.71 2.45
CA ASP A 188 -4.74 15.14 2.60
C ASP A 188 -3.83 13.91 2.85
N PRO A 189 -2.74 13.74 2.07
CA PRO A 189 -1.76 12.68 2.31
C PRO A 189 -1.24 12.62 3.74
N ALA A 190 -1.05 13.79 4.39
CA ALA A 190 -0.59 13.86 5.76
C ALA A 190 -1.59 13.24 6.75
N VAL A 191 -2.89 13.42 6.53
CA VAL A 191 -3.96 12.80 7.34
C VAL A 191 -3.95 11.28 7.18
N ILE A 192 -3.86 10.80 5.95
CA ILE A 192 -3.82 9.35 5.65
C ILE A 192 -2.65 8.68 6.35
N VAL A 193 -1.45 9.26 6.23
CA VAL A 193 -0.23 8.68 6.80
C VAL A 193 -0.23 8.76 8.33
N ARG A 194 -0.74 9.86 8.91
CA ARG A 194 -0.93 9.96 10.36
C ARG A 194 -1.82 8.83 10.87
N ASN A 195 -2.98 8.61 10.26
CA ASN A 195 -3.91 7.56 10.64
C ASN A 195 -3.29 6.15 10.43
N ALA A 196 -2.45 5.98 9.39
CA ALA A 196 -1.72 4.75 9.16
C ALA A 196 -0.76 4.44 10.33
N TYR A 197 0.09 5.38 10.73
CA TYR A 197 1.04 5.17 11.82
C TYR A 197 0.32 4.97 13.16
N GLU A 198 -0.71 5.75 13.46
CA GLU A 198 -1.52 5.57 14.68
C GLU A 198 -2.14 4.17 14.74
N GLY A 199 -2.67 3.66 13.64
CA GLY A 199 -3.21 2.31 13.56
C GLY A 199 -2.14 1.23 13.71
N ILE A 200 -0.94 1.41 13.14
CA ILE A 200 0.20 0.50 13.32
C ILE A 200 0.58 0.42 14.80
N GLU A 201 0.75 1.57 15.46
CA GLU A 201 1.13 1.66 16.86
C GLU A 201 0.04 1.13 17.80
N ALA A 202 -1.24 1.24 17.39
CA ALA A 202 -2.38 0.64 18.10
C ALA A 202 -2.51 -0.88 17.87
N GLY A 203 -1.66 -1.49 17.04
CA GLY A 203 -1.70 -2.92 16.73
C GLY A 203 -2.82 -3.33 15.79
N GLN A 204 -3.43 -2.41 15.04
CA GLN A 204 -4.48 -2.71 14.08
C GLN A 204 -3.94 -3.54 12.92
N LEU A 205 -4.73 -4.48 12.43
CA LEU A 205 -4.38 -5.32 11.28
C LEU A 205 -4.98 -4.78 9.97
N GLU A 206 -6.03 -3.97 10.07
CA GLU A 206 -6.68 -3.30 8.95
C GLU A 206 -7.00 -1.87 9.37
N ILE A 207 -6.49 -0.91 8.62
CA ILE A 207 -6.63 0.52 8.89
C ILE A 207 -7.51 1.14 7.80
N LEU A 208 -8.61 1.76 8.20
CA LEU A 208 -9.52 2.51 7.35
C LEU A 208 -9.19 3.99 7.52
N ALA A 209 -8.32 4.51 6.67
CA ALA A 209 -7.65 5.79 6.91
C ALA A 209 -8.55 7.03 6.69
N ASP A 210 -9.73 6.85 6.07
CA ASP A 210 -10.64 7.93 5.71
C ASP A 210 -12.12 7.50 5.75
N GLY A 211 -13.01 8.47 5.61
CA GLY A 211 -14.45 8.22 5.56
C GLY A 211 -14.88 7.29 4.42
N PRO A 212 -14.41 7.48 3.18
CA PRO A 212 -14.69 6.56 2.07
C PRO A 212 -14.34 5.10 2.37
N SER A 213 -13.16 4.82 2.93
CA SER A 213 -12.78 3.44 3.27
C SER A 213 -13.68 2.83 4.33
N GLN A 214 -14.09 3.61 5.34
CA GLN A 214 -15.01 3.17 6.37
C GLN A 214 -16.40 2.84 5.78
N GLN A 215 -16.93 3.71 4.91
CA GLN A 215 -18.22 3.52 4.27
C GLN A 215 -18.26 2.30 3.36
N VAL A 216 -17.22 2.09 2.53
CA VAL A 216 -17.14 0.93 1.64
C VAL A 216 -17.00 -0.34 2.45
N LYS A 217 -16.15 -0.35 3.47
CA LYS A 217 -15.98 -1.51 4.36
C LYS A 217 -17.30 -1.94 5.01
N ALA A 218 -18.07 -0.98 5.50
CA ALA A 218 -19.36 -1.26 6.15
C ALA A 218 -20.40 -1.91 5.19
N ARG A 219 -20.22 -1.77 3.87
CA ARG A 219 -21.13 -2.29 2.84
C ARG A 219 -20.64 -3.56 2.14
N LEU A 220 -19.53 -4.16 2.55
CA LEU A 220 -18.95 -5.35 1.87
C LEU A 220 -19.91 -6.55 1.79
N SER A 221 -20.83 -6.69 2.73
CA SER A 221 -21.83 -7.77 2.74
C SER A 221 -23.12 -7.43 1.98
N ALA A 222 -23.22 -6.23 1.40
CA ALA A 222 -24.38 -5.85 0.62
C ALA A 222 -24.40 -6.60 -0.73
N SER A 223 -25.61 -6.68 -1.35
CA SER A 223 -25.74 -7.32 -2.67
C SER A 223 -24.97 -6.54 -3.75
N VAL A 224 -24.75 -7.18 -4.89
CA VAL A 224 -24.09 -6.56 -6.04
C VAL A 224 -24.88 -5.32 -6.49
N GLU A 225 -26.21 -5.41 -6.56
CA GLU A 225 -27.10 -4.32 -6.99
C GLU A 225 -27.06 -3.15 -5.99
N ALA A 226 -26.92 -3.43 -4.70
CA ALA A 226 -26.81 -2.38 -3.69
C ALA A 226 -25.45 -1.68 -3.72
N ASN A 227 -24.38 -2.40 -4.09
CA ASN A 227 -23.04 -1.84 -4.25
C ASN A 227 -22.86 -1.10 -5.58
N TYR A 228 -23.58 -1.50 -6.62
CA TYR A 228 -23.53 -0.95 -7.99
C TYR A 228 -24.92 -0.59 -8.51
N PRO A 229 -25.58 0.46 -7.96
CA PRO A 229 -26.93 0.85 -8.35
C PRO A 229 -27.08 1.15 -9.86
N GLN A 230 -25.97 1.54 -10.51
CA GLN A 230 -25.93 1.81 -11.96
C GLN A 230 -26.15 0.57 -12.82
N LEU A 231 -26.05 -0.63 -12.25
CA LEU A 231 -26.36 -1.86 -13.01
C LEU A 231 -27.84 -1.99 -13.31
N GLY A 232 -28.72 -1.22 -12.59
CA GLY A 232 -30.16 -1.15 -12.82
C GLY A 232 -30.82 -2.54 -12.84
N ASN A 233 -32.13 -2.60 -12.76
CA ASN A 233 -32.78 -3.85 -13.12
C ASN A 233 -33.12 -3.77 -14.64
N PRO A 234 -32.30 -4.37 -15.55
CA PRO A 234 -32.51 -4.25 -16.98
C PRO A 234 -33.85 -4.86 -17.46
N LEU A 235 -34.58 -5.49 -16.54
CA LEU A 235 -35.91 -6.04 -16.82
C LEU A 235 -37.06 -5.03 -16.60
N ASN A 236 -36.80 -3.85 -15.97
CA ASN A 236 -37.83 -2.84 -15.78
C ASN A 236 -37.93 -1.83 -16.94
N ASP A 237 -36.97 -1.78 -17.85
CA ASP A 237 -36.96 -0.90 -19.03
C ASP A 237 -37.62 -1.58 -20.29
N LEU A 238 -38.16 -2.77 -20.12
CA LEU A 238 -38.85 -3.54 -21.20
C LEU A 238 -40.37 -3.63 -21.01
N GLN A 239 -40.99 -2.76 -20.19
CA GLN A 239 -42.44 -2.64 -20.06
C GLN A 239 -42.98 -1.36 -20.71
#